data_f4e1af55dfa6d48adb3a12737c20bc01
#
_entry.id   f4e1af55dfa6d48adb3a12737c20bc01
#
_cell.length_a   1.000
_cell.length_b   1.000
_cell.length_c   1.000
_cell.angle_alpha   90.00
_cell.angle_beta   90.00
_cell.angle_gamma   90.00
#
_symmetry.space_group_name_H-M   'P 1'
#
loop_
_entity.id
_entity.type
_entity.pdbx_description
1 polymer ?
#
loop_
_entity_poly.entity_id
_entity_poly.type
_entity_poly.pdbx_seq_one_letter_code
_entity_poly.pdbx_strand_id
1 'polypeptide(L)'
;MSALSEQAGRLRIVARRLLRSPGFALPAVAMLALAIGADTATFSLIEAVLLRPLPYRDPGRLVVLWEDHSRQQGRSTMTVAPATFDDYRRQSLTLRPLAAMLSHDFDLTDGEPEVVGGSEVDASFFPLLGIAPRLGRLIGAADLRPDAPPAVVLGDELWRRRFGRDRRALGSILHL
;
A
#
# COMPACT_ATOMS: atom_id res chain seq x y z
N MET A 1 32.93 -33.51 23.37
CA MET A 1 33.77 -32.36 22.97
C MET A 1 34.69 -32.61 21.76
N SER A 2 34.95 -33.87 21.37
CA SER A 2 35.87 -34.19 20.27
C SER A 2 35.36 -33.96 18.84
N ALA A 3 34.05 -34.09 18.58
CA ALA A 3 33.49 -33.95 17.23
C ALA A 3 33.53 -32.51 16.67
N LEU A 4 33.38 -31.52 17.52
CA LEU A 4 33.45 -30.11 17.13
C LEU A 4 34.86 -29.63 16.75
N SER A 5 35.87 -30.13 17.46
CA SER A 5 37.27 -29.85 17.18
C SER A 5 37.77 -30.47 15.88
N GLU A 6 37.29 -31.69 15.57
CA GLU A 6 37.59 -32.40 14.33
C GLU A 6 36.92 -31.73 13.10
N GLN A 7 35.69 -31.26 13.23
CA GLN A 7 35.00 -30.51 12.19
C GLN A 7 35.67 -29.16 11.91
N ALA A 8 36.10 -28.47 12.96
CA ALA A 8 36.84 -27.19 12.81
C ALA A 8 38.20 -27.39 12.09
N GLY A 9 38.88 -28.49 12.34
CA GLY A 9 40.12 -28.85 11.65
C GLY A 9 39.89 -29.09 10.14
N ARG A 10 38.85 -29.85 9.80
CA ARG A 10 38.49 -30.12 8.39
C ARG A 10 38.10 -28.87 7.63
N LEU A 11 37.30 -27.99 8.25
CA LEU A 11 36.91 -26.68 7.64
C LEU A 11 38.15 -25.81 7.35
N ARG A 12 39.11 -25.78 8.25
CA ARG A 12 40.34 -25.01 8.08
C ARG A 12 41.22 -25.51 6.92
N ILE A 13 41.26 -26.83 6.70
CA ILE A 13 42.00 -27.43 5.58
C ILE A 13 41.30 -27.10 4.25
N VAL A 14 39.98 -27.24 4.20
CA VAL A 14 39.18 -26.90 2.99
C VAL A 14 39.31 -25.42 2.64
N ALA A 15 39.16 -24.50 3.61
CA ALA A 15 39.34 -23.07 3.40
C ALA A 15 40.73 -22.74 2.86
N ARG A 16 41.79 -23.37 3.39
CA ARG A 16 43.18 -23.16 2.93
C ARG A 16 43.40 -23.68 1.50
N ARG A 17 42.70 -24.75 1.09
CA ARG A 17 42.74 -25.25 -0.30
C ARG A 17 42.01 -24.34 -1.26
N LEU A 18 40.84 -23.82 -0.90
CA LEU A 18 40.09 -22.84 -1.70
C LEU A 18 40.91 -21.54 -1.92
N LEU A 19 41.55 -21.04 -0.88
CA LEU A 19 42.40 -19.84 -0.96
C LEU A 19 43.65 -20.05 -1.86
N ARG A 20 44.08 -21.30 -2.06
CA ARG A 20 45.24 -21.64 -2.96
C ARG A 20 44.84 -21.84 -4.43
N SER A 21 43.54 -21.89 -4.75
CA SER A 21 43.00 -22.01 -6.11
C SER A 21 42.03 -20.87 -6.46
N PRO A 22 42.52 -19.63 -6.58
CA PRO A 22 41.64 -18.47 -6.77
C PRO A 22 40.86 -18.52 -8.08
N GLY A 23 41.40 -19.16 -9.11
CA GLY A 23 40.73 -19.33 -10.41
C GLY A 23 39.44 -20.16 -10.36
N PHE A 24 39.31 -21.06 -9.36
CA PHE A 24 38.07 -21.82 -9.14
C PHE A 24 37.22 -21.21 -8.03
N ALA A 25 37.84 -20.77 -6.95
CA ALA A 25 37.13 -20.27 -5.78
C ALA A 25 36.36 -18.97 -6.06
N LEU A 26 36.94 -18.04 -6.84
CA LEU A 26 36.32 -16.76 -7.19
C LEU A 26 35.02 -16.92 -8.00
N PRO A 27 34.98 -17.67 -9.11
CA PRO A 27 33.74 -17.91 -9.84
C PRO A 27 32.70 -18.65 -8.99
N ALA A 28 33.10 -19.63 -8.20
CA ALA A 28 32.17 -20.39 -7.36
C ALA A 28 31.52 -19.50 -6.29
N VAL A 29 32.30 -18.65 -5.62
CA VAL A 29 31.78 -17.68 -4.64
C VAL A 29 30.89 -16.64 -5.31
N ALA A 30 31.30 -16.16 -6.50
CA ALA A 30 30.50 -15.18 -7.26
C ALA A 30 29.13 -15.77 -7.66
N MET A 31 29.09 -16.99 -8.17
CA MET A 31 27.81 -17.67 -8.49
C MET A 31 26.94 -17.86 -7.25
N LEU A 32 27.52 -18.28 -6.14
CA LEU A 32 26.79 -18.48 -4.90
C LEU A 32 26.26 -17.15 -4.35
N ALA A 33 27.07 -16.10 -4.38
CA ALA A 33 26.66 -14.77 -3.97
C ALA A 33 25.51 -14.20 -4.85
N LEU A 34 25.58 -14.46 -6.16
CA LEU A 34 24.53 -14.04 -7.10
C LEU A 34 23.23 -14.81 -6.83
N ALA A 35 23.29 -16.12 -6.63
CA ALA A 35 22.13 -16.94 -6.33
C ALA A 35 21.46 -16.52 -5.01
N ILE A 36 22.22 -16.40 -3.93
CA ILE A 36 21.72 -15.95 -2.63
C ILE A 36 21.17 -14.53 -2.71
N GLY A 37 21.86 -13.64 -3.45
CA GLY A 37 21.41 -12.26 -3.66
C GLY A 37 20.07 -12.19 -4.39
N ALA A 38 19.87 -12.98 -5.45
CA ALA A 38 18.64 -13.05 -6.20
C ALA A 38 17.48 -13.58 -5.34
N ASP A 39 17.70 -14.66 -4.61
CA ASP A 39 16.70 -15.23 -3.69
C ASP A 39 16.32 -14.24 -2.59
N THR A 40 17.30 -13.58 -1.99
CA THR A 40 17.08 -12.57 -0.94
C THR A 40 16.29 -11.37 -1.48
N ALA A 41 16.62 -10.88 -2.67
CA ALA A 41 15.90 -9.77 -3.30
C ALA A 41 14.44 -10.15 -3.61
N THR A 42 14.21 -11.36 -4.13
CA THR A 42 12.87 -11.88 -4.40
C THR A 42 12.06 -12.01 -3.11
N PHE A 43 12.64 -12.59 -2.06
CA PHE A 43 11.97 -12.73 -0.77
C PHE A 43 11.65 -11.35 -0.13
N SER A 44 12.60 -10.41 -0.20
CA SER A 44 12.38 -9.05 0.31
C SER A 44 11.24 -8.33 -0.41
N LEU A 45 11.09 -8.54 -1.73
CA LEU A 45 9.97 -8.00 -2.50
C LEU A 45 8.64 -8.63 -2.08
N ILE A 46 8.60 -9.95 -1.92
CA ILE A 46 7.42 -10.68 -1.45
C ILE A 46 7.04 -10.22 -0.04
N GLU A 47 8.01 -10.10 0.86
CA GLU A 47 7.78 -9.62 2.22
C GLU A 47 7.20 -8.20 2.23
N ALA A 48 7.79 -7.29 1.44
CA ALA A 48 7.37 -5.90 1.38
C ALA A 48 5.94 -5.72 0.83
N VAL A 49 5.53 -6.56 -0.13
CA VAL A 49 4.23 -6.42 -0.83
C VAL A 49 3.14 -7.29 -0.23
N LEU A 50 3.45 -8.53 0.17
CA LEU A 50 2.44 -9.51 0.59
C LEU A 50 2.40 -9.75 2.10
N LEU A 51 3.53 -9.67 2.79
CA LEU A 51 3.61 -10.04 4.21
C LEU A 51 3.61 -8.85 5.14
N ARG A 52 4.01 -7.66 4.65
CA ARG A 52 4.03 -6.47 5.49
C ARG A 52 2.59 -6.03 5.79
N PRO A 53 2.17 -5.98 7.05
CA PRO A 53 0.84 -5.53 7.39
C PRO A 53 0.64 -4.08 6.94
N LEU A 54 -0.53 -3.80 6.37
CA LEU A 54 -0.89 -2.44 5.98
C LEU A 54 -0.86 -1.52 7.22
N PRO A 55 -0.45 -0.25 7.07
CA PRO A 55 -0.32 0.69 8.19
C PRO A 55 -1.68 1.26 8.62
N TYR A 56 -2.70 0.40 8.70
CA TYR A 56 -4.05 0.76 9.10
C TYR A 56 -4.36 0.17 10.48
N ARG A 57 -5.41 0.71 11.12
CA ARG A 57 -5.93 0.13 12.36
C ARG A 57 -6.52 -1.25 12.05
N ASP A 58 -6.07 -2.29 12.76
CA ASP A 58 -6.56 -3.66 12.66
C ASP A 58 -6.63 -4.20 11.21
N PRO A 59 -5.53 -4.20 10.43
CA PRO A 59 -5.56 -4.52 9.00
C PRO A 59 -6.09 -5.91 8.72
N GLY A 60 -5.91 -6.88 9.63
CA GLY A 60 -6.46 -8.23 9.52
C GLY A 60 -7.99 -8.34 9.66
N ARG A 61 -8.66 -7.26 10.03
CA ARG A 61 -10.13 -7.18 10.11
C ARG A 61 -10.75 -6.33 9.01
N LEU A 62 -9.93 -5.71 8.17
CA LEU A 62 -10.42 -4.93 7.02
C LEU A 62 -10.77 -5.88 5.88
N VAL A 63 -11.94 -5.68 5.30
CA VAL A 63 -12.41 -6.40 4.12
C VAL A 63 -12.92 -5.40 3.08
N VAL A 64 -12.71 -5.73 1.81
CA VAL A 64 -13.27 -4.95 0.69
C VAL A 64 -14.44 -5.73 0.12
N LEU A 65 -15.57 -5.06 -0.06
CA LEU A 65 -16.78 -5.64 -0.62
C LEU A 65 -16.91 -5.28 -2.09
N TRP A 66 -17.20 -6.29 -2.91
CA TRP A 66 -17.48 -6.14 -4.33
C TRP A 66 -18.78 -6.87 -4.67
N GLU A 67 -19.53 -6.36 -5.65
CA GLU A 67 -20.67 -7.09 -6.19
C GLU A 67 -20.22 -8.05 -7.30
N ASP A 68 -20.75 -9.29 -7.27
CA ASP A 68 -20.50 -10.29 -8.31
C ASP A 68 -21.66 -10.31 -9.30
N HIS A 69 -21.43 -9.77 -10.50
CA HIS A 69 -22.37 -9.75 -11.60
C HIS A 69 -22.04 -10.78 -12.70
N SER A 70 -21.22 -11.79 -12.41
CA SER A 70 -20.76 -12.80 -13.38
C SER A 70 -21.89 -13.50 -14.11
N ARG A 71 -23.04 -13.71 -13.45
CA ARG A 71 -24.22 -14.38 -14.01
C ARG A 71 -25.02 -13.53 -15.00
N GLN A 72 -24.88 -12.19 -14.94
CA GLN A 72 -25.71 -11.28 -15.74
C GLN A 72 -24.94 -10.59 -16.87
N GLN A 73 -23.68 -10.27 -16.68
CA GLN A 73 -22.92 -9.41 -17.59
C GLN A 73 -21.53 -9.94 -17.98
N GLY A 74 -21.15 -11.15 -17.56
CA GLY A 74 -19.83 -11.73 -17.86
C GLY A 74 -18.65 -11.05 -17.15
N ARG A 75 -18.90 -10.02 -16.32
CA ARG A 75 -17.91 -9.40 -15.43
C ARG A 75 -18.05 -9.99 -14.04
N SER A 76 -16.93 -10.40 -13.46
CA SER A 76 -16.92 -11.09 -12.17
C SER A 76 -17.08 -10.17 -10.96
N THR A 77 -16.60 -8.93 -11.05
CA THR A 77 -16.61 -8.01 -9.89
C THR A 77 -16.90 -6.58 -10.32
N MET A 78 -17.77 -5.91 -9.58
CA MET A 78 -18.12 -4.50 -9.77
C MET A 78 -18.16 -3.77 -8.42
N THR A 79 -18.09 -2.45 -8.47
CA THR A 79 -18.32 -1.60 -7.30
C THR A 79 -19.73 -1.82 -6.77
N VAL A 80 -19.87 -1.87 -5.45
CA VAL A 80 -21.15 -2.01 -4.77
C VAL A 80 -22.05 -0.83 -5.12
N ALA A 81 -23.29 -1.10 -5.55
CA ALA A 81 -24.25 -0.06 -5.86
C ALA A 81 -24.60 0.77 -4.60
N PRO A 82 -24.85 2.10 -4.72
CA PRO A 82 -25.14 2.96 -3.57
C PRO A 82 -26.32 2.47 -2.72
N ALA A 83 -27.37 1.93 -3.35
CA ALA A 83 -28.53 1.38 -2.64
C ALA A 83 -28.14 0.14 -1.81
N THR A 84 -27.35 -0.76 -2.40
CA THR A 84 -26.83 -1.96 -1.73
C THR A 84 -25.91 -1.60 -0.57
N PHE A 85 -25.05 -0.58 -0.75
CA PHE A 85 -24.20 -0.05 0.33
C PHE A 85 -25.04 0.46 1.52
N ASP A 86 -26.11 1.22 1.24
CA ASP A 86 -27.01 1.72 2.27
C ASP A 86 -27.75 0.59 3.01
N ASP A 87 -28.12 -0.47 2.30
CA ASP A 87 -28.72 -1.65 2.91
C ASP A 87 -27.73 -2.39 3.82
N TYR A 88 -26.50 -2.59 3.38
CA TYR A 88 -25.45 -3.16 4.23
C TYR A 88 -25.21 -2.31 5.47
N ARG A 89 -25.14 -0.99 5.32
CA ARG A 89 -24.93 -0.08 6.45
C ARG A 89 -26.05 -0.13 7.49
N ARG A 90 -27.29 -0.32 7.04
CA ARG A 90 -28.47 -0.39 7.93
C ARG A 90 -28.64 -1.77 8.56
N GLN A 91 -28.44 -2.84 7.80
CA GLN A 91 -28.86 -4.19 8.17
C GLN A 91 -27.72 -5.07 8.69
N SER A 92 -26.45 -4.80 8.31
CA SER A 92 -25.34 -5.64 8.75
C SER A 92 -25.07 -5.45 10.25
N LEU A 93 -24.91 -6.55 10.96
CA LEU A 93 -24.52 -6.58 12.37
C LEU A 93 -23.02 -6.85 12.56
N THR A 94 -22.38 -7.47 11.58
CA THR A 94 -20.99 -7.93 11.65
C THR A 94 -20.02 -7.05 10.89
N LEU A 95 -20.46 -6.40 9.80
CA LEU A 95 -19.65 -5.49 8.98
C LEU A 95 -19.85 -4.05 9.48
N ARG A 96 -19.17 -3.70 10.56
CA ARG A 96 -19.24 -2.36 11.15
C ARG A 96 -17.88 -1.93 11.72
N PRO A 97 -17.44 -0.69 11.48
CA PRO A 97 -18.05 0.32 10.60
C PRO A 97 -17.88 -0.02 9.10
N LEU A 98 -18.74 0.54 8.25
CA LEU A 98 -18.63 0.50 6.79
C LEU A 98 -18.24 1.87 6.28
N ALA A 99 -17.41 1.90 5.22
CA ALA A 99 -17.05 3.10 4.50
C ALA A 99 -17.15 2.88 2.98
N ALA A 100 -17.50 3.91 2.25
CA ALA A 100 -17.52 3.90 0.81
C ALA A 100 -16.30 4.61 0.24
N MET A 101 -15.77 4.05 -0.86
CA MET A 101 -14.70 4.63 -1.66
C MET A 101 -14.97 4.35 -3.13
N LEU A 102 -14.85 5.37 -3.97
CA LEU A 102 -14.92 5.25 -5.43
C LEU A 102 -13.65 5.86 -6.01
N SER A 103 -12.80 5.03 -6.61
CA SER A 103 -11.56 5.50 -7.26
C SER A 103 -11.82 5.92 -8.70
N HIS A 104 -11.29 7.08 -9.08
CA HIS A 104 -11.22 7.56 -10.45
C HIS A 104 -10.09 8.58 -10.61
N ASP A 105 -9.84 8.96 -11.84
CA ASP A 105 -8.85 9.96 -12.17
C ASP A 105 -9.49 11.36 -12.18
N PHE A 106 -8.72 12.36 -11.77
CA PHE A 106 -9.09 13.77 -11.77
C PHE A 106 -8.13 14.55 -12.66
N ASP A 107 -8.66 15.51 -13.41
CA ASP A 107 -7.88 16.41 -14.25
C ASP A 107 -7.50 17.68 -13.48
N LEU A 108 -6.35 17.69 -12.84
CA LEU A 108 -5.85 18.86 -12.14
C LEU A 108 -5.40 19.92 -13.15
N THR A 109 -6.12 21.05 -13.19
CA THR A 109 -5.91 22.08 -14.22
C THR A 109 -5.12 23.29 -13.72
N ASP A 110 -4.83 23.40 -12.43
CA ASP A 110 -4.02 24.47 -11.88
C ASP A 110 -2.55 24.35 -12.31
N GLY A 111 -2.04 25.32 -13.05
CA GLY A 111 -0.67 25.34 -13.59
C GLY A 111 -0.50 24.38 -14.78
N GLU A 112 0.49 23.49 -14.74
CA GLU A 112 0.65 22.45 -15.76
C GLU A 112 -0.43 21.39 -15.58
N PRO A 113 -1.29 21.14 -16.60
CA PRO A 113 -2.36 20.16 -16.50
C PRO A 113 -1.81 18.74 -16.27
N GLU A 114 -2.43 18.02 -15.35
CA GLU A 114 -1.97 16.70 -14.94
C GLU A 114 -3.17 15.83 -14.53
N VAL A 115 -3.17 14.56 -14.99
CA VAL A 115 -4.11 13.55 -14.51
C VAL A 115 -3.60 12.95 -13.21
N VAL A 116 -4.39 13.04 -12.14
CA VAL A 116 -4.06 12.52 -10.83
C VAL A 116 -5.07 11.46 -10.40
N GLY A 117 -4.57 10.29 -10.04
CA GLY A 117 -5.42 9.26 -9.43
C GLY A 117 -5.92 9.70 -8.06
N GLY A 118 -7.21 9.49 -7.81
CA GLY A 118 -7.82 9.85 -6.55
C GLY A 118 -9.01 8.98 -6.19
N SER A 119 -9.71 9.33 -5.12
CA SER A 119 -10.91 8.63 -4.70
C SER A 119 -11.88 9.58 -4.02
N GLU A 120 -13.15 9.44 -4.35
CA GLU A 120 -14.23 9.97 -3.53
C GLU A 120 -14.45 9.05 -2.33
N VAL A 121 -14.61 9.62 -1.16
CA VAL A 121 -14.75 8.86 0.09
C VAL A 121 -15.88 9.41 0.95
N ASP A 122 -16.51 8.55 1.73
CA ASP A 122 -17.46 8.98 2.75
C ASP A 122 -16.78 9.41 4.05
N ALA A 123 -17.54 9.97 4.99
CA ALA A 123 -17.04 10.45 6.27
C ALA A 123 -16.46 9.34 7.18
N SER A 124 -16.81 8.09 6.91
CA SER A 124 -16.39 6.93 7.71
C SER A 124 -15.03 6.39 7.27
N PHE A 125 -14.56 6.75 6.08
CA PHE A 125 -13.37 6.16 5.44
C PHE A 125 -12.10 6.31 6.28
N PHE A 126 -11.72 7.53 6.61
CA PHE A 126 -10.51 7.79 7.39
C PHE A 126 -10.59 7.27 8.83
N PRO A 127 -11.71 7.47 9.57
CA PRO A 127 -11.89 6.88 10.89
C PRO A 127 -11.81 5.36 10.92
N LEU A 128 -12.36 4.68 9.89
CA LEU A 128 -12.31 3.22 9.75
C LEU A 128 -10.88 2.73 9.61
N LEU A 129 -10.07 3.39 8.79
CA LEU A 129 -8.67 3.06 8.57
C LEU A 129 -7.76 3.49 9.74
N GLY A 130 -8.24 4.38 10.63
CA GLY A 130 -7.46 4.92 11.73
C GLY A 130 -6.35 5.88 11.27
N ILE A 131 -6.53 6.51 10.11
CA ILE A 131 -5.58 7.46 9.54
C ILE A 131 -5.76 8.83 10.21
N ALA A 132 -4.64 9.47 10.56
CA ALA A 132 -4.61 10.84 11.02
C ALA A 132 -3.98 11.76 9.95
N PRO A 133 -4.44 13.01 9.81
CA PRO A 133 -3.86 13.93 8.86
C PRO A 133 -2.49 14.41 9.38
N ARG A 134 -1.54 14.58 8.47
CA ARG A 134 -0.25 15.18 8.80
C ARG A 134 -0.36 16.69 8.98
N LEU A 135 -1.28 17.31 8.25
CA LEU A 135 -1.58 18.74 8.27
C LEU A 135 -3.07 18.96 7.99
N GLY A 136 -3.68 19.93 8.65
CA GLY A 136 -5.09 20.24 8.45
C GLY A 136 -6.03 19.23 9.08
N ARG A 137 -7.08 18.86 8.34
CA ARG A 137 -8.12 17.92 8.78
C ARG A 137 -8.48 16.93 7.69
N LEU A 138 -9.14 15.86 8.06
CA LEU A 138 -9.73 14.89 7.13
C LEU A 138 -11.17 15.29 6.76
N ILE A 139 -11.68 14.67 5.70
CA ILE A 139 -13.09 14.78 5.29
C ILE A 139 -13.96 14.16 6.38
N GLY A 140 -14.99 14.90 6.77
CA GLY A 140 -15.96 14.47 7.77
C GLY A 140 -17.40 14.68 7.30
N ALA A 141 -18.36 14.34 8.15
CA ALA A 141 -19.78 14.43 7.81
C ALA A 141 -20.26 15.84 7.41
N ALA A 142 -19.59 16.88 7.91
CA ALA A 142 -19.92 18.27 7.56
C ALA A 142 -19.61 18.59 6.09
N ASP A 143 -18.60 17.94 5.50
CA ASP A 143 -18.16 18.17 4.13
C ASP A 143 -19.05 17.45 3.09
N LEU A 144 -19.86 16.49 3.54
CA LEU A 144 -20.75 15.71 2.67
C LEU A 144 -22.17 16.30 2.57
N ARG A 145 -22.42 17.45 3.16
CA ARG A 145 -23.71 18.13 3.02
C ARG A 145 -23.81 18.74 1.62
N PRO A 146 -25.01 18.79 1.03
CA PRO A 146 -25.22 19.32 -0.31
C PRO A 146 -24.79 20.79 -0.49
N ASP A 147 -24.80 21.57 0.60
CA ASP A 147 -24.43 22.99 0.66
C ASP A 147 -22.98 23.24 1.10
N ALA A 148 -22.23 22.16 1.42
CA ALA A 148 -20.85 22.29 1.85
C ALA A 148 -19.92 22.59 0.67
N PRO A 149 -18.90 23.46 0.85
CA PRO A 149 -17.88 23.62 -0.17
C PRO A 149 -17.11 22.31 -0.35
N PRO A 150 -16.74 21.95 -1.60
CA PRO A 150 -15.92 20.78 -1.86
C PRO A 150 -14.64 20.79 -1.03
N ALA A 151 -14.26 19.65 -0.49
CA ALA A 151 -13.04 19.48 0.29
C ALA A 151 -12.22 18.32 -0.26
N VAL A 152 -10.90 18.52 -0.31
CA VAL A 152 -9.96 17.53 -0.79
C VAL A 152 -8.87 17.28 0.25
N VAL A 153 -8.42 16.02 0.36
CA VAL A 153 -7.25 15.62 1.14
C VAL A 153 -6.16 15.19 0.18
N LEU A 154 -5.03 15.89 0.20
CA LEU A 154 -3.89 15.59 -0.66
C LEU A 154 -3.10 14.40 -0.10
N GLY A 155 -2.72 13.46 -0.98
CA GLY A 155 -1.71 12.46 -0.66
C GLY A 155 -0.33 13.10 -0.49
N ASP A 156 0.54 12.49 0.34
CA ASP A 156 1.89 13.03 0.61
C ASP A 156 2.73 13.19 -0.67
N GLU A 157 2.54 12.29 -1.64
CA GLU A 157 3.27 12.34 -2.91
C GLU A 157 2.88 13.56 -3.75
N LEU A 158 1.57 13.82 -3.93
CA LEU A 158 1.07 14.99 -4.66
C LEU A 158 1.47 16.27 -3.93
N TRP A 159 1.32 16.31 -2.60
CA TRP A 159 1.75 17.46 -1.80
C TRP A 159 3.25 17.73 -1.92
N ARG A 160 4.09 16.70 -1.92
CA ARG A 160 5.54 16.83 -2.13
C ARG A 160 5.88 17.33 -3.53
N ARG A 161 5.30 16.68 -4.56
CA ARG A 161 5.63 16.92 -5.96
C ARG A 161 5.15 18.29 -6.44
N ARG A 162 3.91 18.64 -6.10
CA ARG A 162 3.26 19.86 -6.61
C ARG A 162 3.47 21.08 -5.73
N PHE A 163 3.51 20.89 -4.44
CA PHE A 163 3.57 21.97 -3.45
C PHE A 163 4.90 22.01 -2.67
N GLY A 164 5.88 21.17 -2.98
CA GLY A 164 7.15 21.11 -2.24
C GLY A 164 6.99 20.89 -0.73
N ARG A 165 5.88 20.28 -0.30
CA ARG A 165 5.47 20.15 1.11
C ARG A 165 5.24 21.51 1.80
N ASP A 166 4.91 22.57 1.05
CA ASP A 166 4.57 23.86 1.64
C ASP A 166 3.23 23.75 2.41
N ARG A 167 3.22 24.29 3.62
CA ARG A 167 2.02 24.36 4.46
C ARG A 167 0.94 25.29 3.88
N ARG A 168 1.31 26.18 2.97
CA ARG A 168 0.40 27.07 2.26
C ARG A 168 -0.58 26.33 1.33
N ALA A 169 -0.31 25.08 1.02
CA ALA A 169 -1.27 24.21 0.33
C ALA A 169 -2.57 24.05 1.12
N LEU A 170 -2.53 24.21 2.45
CA LEU A 170 -3.72 24.14 3.29
C LEU A 170 -4.62 25.34 3.02
N GLY A 171 -5.87 25.09 2.62
CA GLY A 171 -6.86 26.13 2.29
C GLY A 171 -6.71 26.73 0.88
N SER A 172 -5.78 26.22 0.05
CA SER A 172 -5.76 26.57 -1.37
C SER A 172 -6.92 25.91 -2.11
N ILE A 173 -7.39 26.54 -3.18
CA ILE A 173 -8.40 26.00 -4.09
C ILE A 173 -7.68 25.20 -5.15
N LEU A 174 -8.20 24.03 -5.47
CA LEU A 174 -7.75 23.17 -6.57
C LEU A 174 -8.90 23.01 -7.57
N HIS A 175 -8.59 23.13 -8.86
CA HIS A 175 -9.55 22.87 -9.93
C HIS A 175 -9.28 21.46 -10.48
N LEU A 176 -10.26 20.59 -10.25
CA LEU A 176 -10.24 19.18 -10.61
C LEU A 176 -11.30 18.89 -11.66
#